data_58cc610218692539da07858eac39b3d2
#
_entry.id   58cc610218692539da07858eac39b3d2
#
_cell.length_a   1.000
_cell.length_b   1.000
_cell.length_c   1.000
_cell.angle_alpha   90.00
_cell.angle_beta   90.00
_cell.angle_gamma   90.00
#
_symmetry.space_group_name_H-M   'P 1'
#
loop_
_entity.id
_entity.type
_entity.pdbx_description
1 polymer ?
#
loop_
_entity_poly.entity_id
_entity_poly.type
_entity_poly.pdbx_seq_one_letter_code
_entity_poly.pdbx_strand_id
1 'polypeptide(L)'
;VTLLLKIALTADEQQIAEFFQASVGEWRSERRYYTLPQGETKEMVSIITIHFLQQGDDELQKLAQLHDLQDLESLTCGAKVTWESTDLHNAKKEASGVTVFGAWGNILYRDRGFATTKPVTAQYYFPSLKTLCLRTEYNNSVFEEEIKLIGDKYRTRQSIVSRAGEQLMIGQYLEKRV
;
A
#
# COMPACT_ATOMS: atom_id res chain seq x y z
N VAL A 1 39.13 5.77 10.11
CA VAL A 1 37.79 6.23 10.47
C VAL A 1 37.02 6.39 9.17
N THR A 2 36.25 5.35 8.77
CA THR A 2 35.41 5.42 7.59
C THR A 2 34.19 6.26 7.97
N LEU A 3 34.12 7.49 7.49
CA LEU A 3 32.88 8.27 7.51
C LEU A 3 31.89 7.53 6.64
N LEU A 4 30.95 6.81 7.26
CA LEU A 4 29.71 6.38 6.61
C LEU A 4 28.95 7.68 6.27
N LEU A 5 29.06 8.11 5.02
CA LEU A 5 28.18 9.11 4.45
C LEU A 5 26.76 8.52 4.54
N LYS A 6 26.02 8.95 5.56
CA LYS A 6 24.59 8.70 5.66
C LYS A 6 23.98 9.44 4.48
N ILE A 7 23.60 8.71 3.42
CA ILE A 7 22.94 9.29 2.27
C ILE A 7 21.66 9.94 2.79
N ALA A 8 21.54 11.25 2.60
CA ALA A 8 20.34 11.98 3.02
C ALA A 8 19.13 11.45 2.22
N LEU A 9 18.01 11.23 2.92
CA LEU A 9 16.75 10.86 2.29
C LEU A 9 16.33 11.95 1.30
N THR A 10 15.75 11.53 0.17
CA THR A 10 15.06 12.46 -0.74
C THR A 10 13.81 13.03 -0.04
N ALA A 11 13.27 14.14 -0.58
CA ALA A 11 12.02 14.72 -0.05
C ALA A 11 10.87 13.71 -0.12
N ASP A 12 10.78 12.94 -1.22
CA ASP A 12 9.76 11.91 -1.39
C ASP A 12 9.90 10.77 -0.37
N GLU A 13 11.13 10.29 -0.14
CA GLU A 13 11.42 9.25 0.84
C GLU A 13 11.11 9.70 2.26
N GLN A 14 11.42 10.94 2.61
CA GLN A 14 11.07 11.51 3.91
C GLN A 14 9.56 11.58 4.08
N GLN A 15 8.84 12.05 3.06
CA GLN A 15 7.39 12.22 3.12
C GLN A 15 6.66 10.88 3.21
N ILE A 16 7.08 9.85 2.49
CA ILE A 16 6.47 8.52 2.59
C ILE A 16 6.77 7.85 3.94
N ALA A 17 7.95 8.06 4.50
CA ALA A 17 8.29 7.59 5.85
C ALA A 17 7.36 8.22 6.90
N GLU A 18 7.13 9.51 6.85
CA GLU A 18 6.20 10.22 7.74
C GLU A 18 4.76 9.71 7.57
N PHE A 19 4.32 9.47 6.33
CA PHE A 19 2.99 8.92 6.05
C PHE A 19 2.82 7.50 6.61
N PHE A 20 3.81 6.63 6.44
CA PHE A 20 3.78 5.29 7.00
C PHE A 20 3.77 5.31 8.53
N GLN A 21 4.59 6.14 9.15
CA GLN A 21 4.61 6.31 10.62
C GLN A 21 3.27 6.79 11.15
N ALA A 22 2.64 7.77 10.48
CA ALA A 22 1.31 8.26 10.84
C ALA A 22 0.21 7.21 10.63
N SER A 23 0.45 6.21 9.79
CA SER A 23 -0.49 5.12 9.51
C SER A 23 -0.34 3.91 10.44
N VAL A 24 0.70 3.85 11.27
CA VAL A 24 0.96 2.73 12.18
C VAL A 24 -0.23 2.49 13.12
N GLY A 25 -0.57 1.23 13.34
CA GLY A 25 -1.62 0.79 14.25
C GLY A 25 -2.66 -0.10 13.59
N GLU A 26 -3.76 -0.30 14.28
CA GLU A 26 -4.87 -1.12 13.82
C GLU A 26 -6.02 -0.26 13.31
N TRP A 27 -6.59 -0.68 12.19
CA TRP A 27 -7.66 0.02 11.49
C TRP A 27 -8.79 -0.94 11.16
N ARG A 28 -10.01 -0.51 11.41
CA ARG A 28 -11.21 -1.16 10.89
C ARG A 28 -11.59 -0.48 9.57
N SER A 29 -11.51 -1.22 8.47
CA SER A 29 -11.77 -0.75 7.11
C SER A 29 -13.12 -1.26 6.61
N GLU A 30 -14.05 -0.36 6.38
CA GLU A 30 -15.32 -0.65 5.70
C GLU A 30 -15.12 -0.44 4.21
N ARG A 31 -15.27 -1.51 3.44
CA ARG A 31 -14.92 -1.54 2.02
C ARG A 31 -16.14 -1.79 1.17
N ARG A 32 -16.22 -1.04 0.07
CA ARG A 32 -17.23 -1.25 -0.97
C ARG A 32 -16.55 -1.30 -2.33
N TYR A 33 -16.84 -2.37 -3.06
CA TYR A 33 -16.35 -2.58 -4.42
C TYR A 33 -17.51 -2.48 -5.40
N TYR A 34 -17.31 -1.72 -6.47
CA TYR A 34 -18.23 -1.58 -7.58
C TYR A 34 -17.59 -2.20 -8.81
N THR A 35 -18.23 -3.24 -9.38
CA THR A 35 -17.77 -3.86 -10.62
C THR A 35 -18.46 -3.18 -11.79
N LEU A 36 -17.70 -2.69 -12.73
CA LEU A 36 -18.19 -1.97 -13.90
C LEU A 36 -18.22 -2.91 -15.13
N PRO A 37 -19.15 -2.71 -16.11
CA PRO A 37 -20.18 -1.68 -16.16
C PRO A 37 -21.49 -2.05 -15.43
N GLN A 38 -21.68 -3.31 -14.99
CA GLN A 38 -22.94 -3.80 -14.41
C GLN A 38 -23.32 -3.16 -13.07
N GLY A 39 -22.34 -2.58 -12.38
CA GLY A 39 -22.56 -1.91 -11.11
C GLY A 39 -22.82 -2.86 -9.93
N GLU A 40 -22.42 -4.12 -10.04
CA GLU A 40 -22.46 -5.04 -8.91
C GLU A 40 -21.62 -4.53 -7.75
N THR A 41 -22.16 -4.59 -6.56
CA THR A 41 -21.51 -4.13 -5.34
C THR A 41 -21.19 -5.30 -4.41
N LYS A 42 -20.01 -5.24 -3.83
CA LYS A 42 -19.60 -6.14 -2.75
C LYS A 42 -19.13 -5.31 -1.55
N GLU A 43 -19.64 -5.64 -0.38
CA GLU A 43 -19.25 -4.98 0.87
C GLU A 43 -18.48 -5.92 1.77
N MET A 44 -17.37 -5.41 2.32
CA MET A 44 -16.49 -6.16 3.21
C MET A 44 -16.04 -5.30 4.37
N VAL A 45 -15.72 -5.93 5.47
CA VAL A 45 -14.98 -5.31 6.57
C VAL A 45 -13.62 -6.01 6.69
N SER A 46 -12.57 -5.22 6.81
CA SER A 46 -11.23 -5.71 7.06
C SER A 46 -10.66 -5.10 8.34
N ILE A 47 -9.97 -5.91 9.10
CA ILE A 47 -9.08 -5.42 10.16
C ILE A 47 -7.68 -5.40 9.58
N ILE A 48 -7.05 -4.24 9.63
CA ILE A 48 -5.73 -3.97 9.04
C ILE A 48 -4.80 -3.57 10.16
N THR A 49 -3.62 -4.20 10.23
CA THR A 49 -2.54 -3.78 11.12
C THR A 49 -1.35 -3.32 10.31
N ILE A 50 -0.85 -2.13 10.61
CA ILE A 50 0.26 -1.49 9.91
C ILE A 50 1.44 -1.32 10.87
N HIS A 51 2.60 -1.86 10.47
CA HIS A 51 3.88 -1.68 11.14
C HIS A 51 4.83 -0.90 10.25
N PHE A 52 5.55 0.06 10.83
CA PHE A 52 6.61 0.77 10.15
C PHE A 52 7.88 -0.08 10.09
N LEU A 53 8.58 -0.05 8.96
CA LEU A 53 9.85 -0.73 8.75
C LEU A 53 10.95 0.31 8.53
N GLN A 54 12.02 0.21 9.30
CA GLN A 54 13.21 1.06 9.16
C GLN A 54 14.16 0.48 8.11
N GLN A 55 15.00 1.32 7.55
CA GLN A 55 16.10 0.89 6.68
C GLN A 55 16.94 -0.19 7.38
N GLY A 56 17.25 -1.26 6.65
CA GLY A 56 18.01 -2.40 7.18
C GLY A 56 17.16 -3.45 7.90
N ASP A 57 15.86 -3.25 8.03
CA ASP A 57 14.94 -4.27 8.55
C ASP A 57 14.95 -5.53 7.67
N ASP A 58 14.89 -6.70 8.29
CA ASP A 58 14.95 -7.99 7.60
C ASP A 58 13.86 -8.14 6.53
N GLU A 59 12.66 -7.61 6.78
CA GLU A 59 11.55 -7.64 5.80
C GLU A 59 11.87 -6.78 4.57
N LEU A 60 12.52 -5.63 4.75
CA LEU A 60 12.96 -4.79 3.64
C LEU A 60 14.11 -5.41 2.88
N GLN A 61 15.05 -6.07 3.55
CA GLN A 61 16.14 -6.79 2.88
C GLN A 61 15.60 -7.96 2.02
N LYS A 62 14.64 -8.72 2.52
CA LYS A 62 13.94 -9.76 1.74
C LYS A 62 13.21 -9.18 0.54
N LEU A 63 12.54 -8.03 0.72
CA LEU A 63 11.87 -7.35 -0.36
C LEU A 63 12.87 -6.87 -1.43
N ALA A 64 14.01 -6.32 -1.03
CA ALA A 64 15.08 -5.93 -1.94
C ALA A 64 15.61 -7.14 -2.74
N GLN A 65 15.77 -8.30 -2.11
CA GLN A 65 16.14 -9.54 -2.79
C GLN A 65 15.08 -9.98 -3.82
N LEU A 66 13.80 -9.90 -3.49
CA LEU A 66 12.70 -10.24 -4.41
C LEU A 66 12.70 -9.38 -5.67
N HIS A 67 13.20 -8.15 -5.57
CA HIS A 67 13.31 -7.21 -6.69
C HIS A 67 14.69 -7.16 -7.33
N ASP A 68 15.58 -8.09 -6.99
CA ASP A 68 16.96 -8.18 -7.52
C ASP A 68 17.75 -6.87 -7.35
N LEU A 69 17.50 -6.13 -6.26
CA LEU A 69 18.26 -4.93 -5.94
C LEU A 69 19.68 -5.31 -5.48
N GLN A 70 20.67 -4.64 -6.02
CA GLN A 70 22.08 -4.95 -5.73
C GLN A 70 22.45 -4.67 -4.28
N ASP A 71 21.93 -3.57 -3.72
CA ASP A 71 22.11 -3.21 -2.33
C ASP A 71 20.84 -3.56 -1.55
N LEU A 72 20.95 -4.49 -0.59
CA LEU A 72 19.83 -4.94 0.23
C LEU A 72 19.32 -3.85 1.20
N GLU A 73 20.09 -2.81 1.42
CA GLU A 73 19.69 -1.66 2.24
C GLU A 73 19.19 -0.46 1.41
N SER A 74 18.95 -0.65 0.10
CA SER A 74 18.42 0.40 -0.79
C SER A 74 17.08 0.96 -0.35
N LEU A 75 16.22 0.10 0.23
CA LEU A 75 14.90 0.53 0.66
C LEU A 75 15.01 1.33 1.96
N THR A 76 14.72 2.61 1.89
CA THR A 76 14.99 3.58 2.96
C THR A 76 13.98 3.52 4.10
N CYS A 77 12.76 3.07 3.81
CA CYS A 77 11.72 2.78 4.79
C CYS A 77 10.65 1.89 4.16
N GLY A 78 9.74 1.41 4.96
CA GLY A 78 8.62 0.62 4.46
C GLY A 78 7.50 0.46 5.47
N ALA A 79 6.55 -0.39 5.09
CA ALA A 79 5.44 -0.79 5.94
C ALA A 79 5.12 -2.27 5.71
N LYS A 80 4.82 -2.97 6.80
CA LYS A 80 4.22 -4.30 6.78
C LYS A 80 2.75 -4.18 7.13
N VAL A 81 1.90 -4.65 6.25
CA VAL A 81 0.45 -4.57 6.39
C VAL A 81 -0.11 -5.97 6.45
N THR A 82 -0.79 -6.30 7.53
CA THR A 82 -1.56 -7.54 7.67
C THR A 82 -3.05 -7.22 7.62
N TRP A 83 -3.85 -8.12 7.08
CA TRP A 83 -5.29 -7.94 7.04
C TRP A 83 -6.07 -9.23 7.20
N GLU A 84 -7.26 -9.09 7.77
CA GLU A 84 -8.29 -10.12 7.79
C GLU A 84 -9.60 -9.48 7.28
N SER A 85 -10.22 -10.09 6.28
CA SER A 85 -11.43 -9.59 5.65
C SER A 85 -12.60 -10.53 5.86
N THR A 86 -13.77 -9.95 6.14
CA THR A 86 -15.03 -10.65 6.35
C THR A 86 -16.09 -10.06 5.40
N ASP A 87 -16.81 -10.92 4.69
CA ASP A 87 -17.97 -10.52 3.89
C ASP A 87 -19.13 -10.15 4.83
N LEU A 88 -19.70 -8.96 4.65
CA LEU A 88 -20.81 -8.49 5.50
C LEU A 88 -22.10 -9.32 5.34
N HIS A 89 -22.31 -9.93 4.17
CA HIS A 89 -23.51 -10.72 3.91
C HIS A 89 -23.42 -12.16 4.44
N ASN A 90 -22.21 -12.72 4.50
CA ASN A 90 -21.97 -14.10 4.92
C ASN A 90 -21.37 -14.24 6.32
N ALA A 91 -20.88 -13.15 6.91
CA ALA A 91 -20.16 -13.14 8.20
C ALA A 91 -19.00 -14.15 8.29
N LYS A 92 -18.49 -14.61 7.15
CA LYS A 92 -17.37 -15.54 7.05
C LYS A 92 -16.07 -14.80 6.77
N LYS A 93 -14.98 -15.25 7.40
CA LYS A 93 -13.64 -14.82 7.05
C LYS A 93 -13.35 -15.25 5.61
N GLU A 94 -13.27 -14.28 4.69
CA GLU A 94 -13.04 -14.59 3.27
C GLU A 94 -11.57 -14.67 2.92
N ALA A 95 -10.76 -13.78 3.49
CA ALA A 95 -9.35 -13.69 3.16
C ALA A 95 -8.53 -13.12 4.31
N SER A 96 -7.29 -13.52 4.36
CA SER A 96 -6.27 -12.88 5.19
C SER A 96 -4.95 -12.85 4.43
N GLY A 97 -4.08 -11.95 4.77
CA GLY A 97 -2.79 -11.88 4.12
C GLY A 97 -1.86 -10.85 4.73
N VAL A 98 -0.69 -10.78 4.12
CA VAL A 98 0.39 -9.87 4.48
C VAL A 98 0.94 -9.26 3.21
N THR A 99 1.25 -7.97 3.24
CA THR A 99 1.97 -7.28 2.17
C THR A 99 3.07 -6.42 2.79
N VAL A 100 4.24 -6.45 2.18
CA VAL A 100 5.37 -5.61 2.55
C VAL A 100 5.61 -4.58 1.46
N PHE A 101 5.77 -3.33 1.89
CA PHE A 101 6.09 -2.18 1.03
C PHE A 101 7.44 -1.63 1.42
N GLY A 102 8.22 -1.22 0.45
CA GLY A 102 9.50 -0.53 0.67
C GLY A 102 9.69 0.60 -0.33
N ALA A 103 10.17 1.74 0.13
CA ALA A 103 10.38 2.93 -0.68
C ALA A 103 11.86 3.14 -1.04
N TRP A 104 12.11 3.48 -2.30
CA TRP A 104 13.39 3.99 -2.77
C TRP A 104 13.15 5.03 -3.88
N GLY A 105 13.60 6.26 -3.63
CA GLY A 105 13.24 7.38 -4.50
C GLY A 105 11.73 7.60 -4.53
N ASN A 106 11.15 7.68 -5.73
CA ASN A 106 9.72 7.81 -5.95
C ASN A 106 9.04 6.49 -6.33
N ILE A 107 9.71 5.36 -6.09
CA ILE A 107 9.19 4.03 -6.37
C ILE A 107 8.89 3.31 -5.06
N LEU A 108 7.71 2.70 -4.99
CA LEU A 108 7.29 1.82 -3.93
C LEU A 108 7.34 0.38 -4.43
N TYR A 109 8.17 -0.42 -3.80
CA TYR A 109 8.33 -1.85 -4.05
C TYR A 109 7.34 -2.63 -3.20
N ARG A 110 6.74 -3.67 -3.77
CA ARG A 110 5.81 -4.56 -3.07
C ARG A 110 6.20 -6.01 -3.30
N ASP A 111 5.95 -6.84 -2.30
CA ASP A 111 6.17 -8.29 -2.38
C ASP A 111 5.18 -9.00 -3.30
N ARG A 112 4.01 -8.42 -3.51
CA ARG A 112 2.95 -8.92 -4.42
C ARG A 112 2.11 -7.79 -5.00
N GLY A 113 1.41 -8.06 -6.10
CA GLY A 113 0.41 -7.18 -6.66
C GLY A 113 -1.00 -7.44 -6.15
N PHE A 114 -1.97 -6.72 -6.68
CA PHE A 114 -3.39 -6.89 -6.34
C PHE A 114 -3.97 -8.22 -6.84
N ALA A 115 -3.55 -8.66 -8.01
CA ALA A 115 -4.03 -9.87 -8.68
C ALA A 115 -2.89 -10.80 -9.10
N THR A 116 -1.74 -10.68 -8.49
CA THR A 116 -0.57 -11.52 -8.74
C THR A 116 0.23 -11.71 -7.46
N THR A 117 0.82 -12.90 -7.30
CA THR A 117 1.76 -13.21 -6.21
C THR A 117 3.19 -12.79 -6.53
N LYS A 118 3.44 -12.27 -7.75
CA LYS A 118 4.75 -11.77 -8.16
C LYS A 118 5.01 -10.38 -7.58
N PRO A 119 6.27 -10.05 -7.25
CA PRO A 119 6.63 -8.70 -6.82
C PRO A 119 6.32 -7.67 -7.90
N VAL A 120 5.82 -6.51 -7.49
CA VAL A 120 5.47 -5.39 -8.36
C VAL A 120 5.99 -4.07 -7.79
N THR A 121 6.07 -3.06 -8.65
CA THR A 121 6.42 -1.70 -8.25
C THR A 121 5.27 -0.76 -8.52
N ALA A 122 5.17 0.31 -7.73
CA ALA A 122 4.27 1.42 -7.95
C ALA A 122 5.07 2.72 -7.99
N GLN A 123 4.62 3.65 -8.80
CA GLN A 123 5.02 5.05 -8.66
C GLN A 123 4.14 5.69 -7.59
N TYR A 124 4.73 6.52 -6.75
CA TYR A 124 3.98 7.24 -5.73
C TYR A 124 4.28 8.74 -5.77
N TYR A 125 3.30 9.52 -5.35
CA TYR A 125 3.43 10.96 -5.18
C TYR A 125 2.45 11.47 -4.14
N PHE A 126 2.68 12.67 -3.64
CA PHE A 126 1.87 13.32 -2.64
C PHE A 126 1.26 14.62 -3.19
N PRO A 127 -0.03 14.64 -3.57
CA PRO A 127 -0.73 15.88 -3.93
C PRO A 127 -0.86 16.85 -2.75
N SER A 128 -0.83 16.32 -1.52
CA SER A 128 -0.78 17.06 -0.27
C SER A 128 -0.01 16.26 0.78
N LEU A 129 0.35 16.86 1.90
CA LEU A 129 1.13 16.19 2.97
C LEU A 129 0.44 14.92 3.53
N LYS A 130 -0.89 14.84 3.44
CA LYS A 130 -1.67 13.74 4.02
C LYS A 130 -2.33 12.83 2.99
N THR A 131 -2.03 13.03 1.72
CA THR A 131 -2.62 12.25 0.62
C THR A 131 -1.53 11.57 -0.18
N LEU A 132 -1.50 10.24 -0.10
CA LEU A 132 -0.61 9.39 -0.89
C LEU A 132 -1.37 8.86 -2.11
N CYS A 133 -0.80 9.08 -3.30
CA CYS A 133 -1.28 8.47 -4.55
C CYS A 133 -0.29 7.43 -5.04
N LEU A 134 -0.81 6.29 -5.49
CA LEU A 134 -0.07 5.16 -6.02
C LEU A 134 -0.56 4.81 -7.42
N ARG A 135 0.36 4.47 -8.31
CA ARG A 135 0.04 3.92 -9.63
C ARG A 135 0.88 2.67 -9.89
N THR A 136 0.20 1.55 -10.09
CA THR A 136 0.82 0.26 -10.40
C THR A 136 0.35 -0.22 -11.76
N GLU A 137 1.27 -0.66 -12.60
CA GLU A 137 0.94 -1.22 -13.92
C GLU A 137 1.55 -2.61 -14.07
N TYR A 138 0.73 -3.61 -14.39
CA TYR A 138 1.18 -4.93 -14.81
C TYR A 138 0.06 -5.67 -15.56
N ASN A 139 0.43 -6.58 -16.45
CA ASN A 139 -0.50 -7.43 -17.22
C ASN A 139 -1.62 -6.63 -17.91
N ASN A 140 -1.27 -5.51 -18.59
CA ASN A 140 -2.23 -4.60 -19.21
C ASN A 140 -3.25 -3.94 -18.25
N SER A 141 -3.07 -4.09 -16.97
CA SER A 141 -3.91 -3.49 -15.94
C SER A 141 -3.21 -2.31 -15.29
N VAL A 142 -3.98 -1.31 -14.94
CA VAL A 142 -3.56 -0.13 -14.19
C VAL A 142 -4.36 -0.08 -12.89
N PHE A 143 -3.65 0.07 -11.78
CA PHE A 143 -4.21 0.21 -10.44
C PHE A 143 -3.84 1.58 -9.92
N GLU A 144 -4.83 2.44 -9.71
CA GLU A 144 -4.66 3.77 -9.15
C GLU A 144 -5.28 3.80 -7.76
N GLU A 145 -4.52 4.27 -6.78
CA GLU A 145 -4.97 4.37 -5.40
C GLU A 145 -4.72 5.76 -4.85
N GLU A 146 -5.66 6.24 -4.06
CA GLU A 146 -5.52 7.44 -3.25
C GLU A 146 -5.81 7.07 -1.79
N ILE A 147 -4.90 7.40 -0.89
CA ILE A 147 -5.03 7.17 0.55
C ILE A 147 -4.86 8.50 1.26
N LYS A 148 -5.88 8.92 2.01
CA LYS A 148 -5.89 10.21 2.70
C LYS A 148 -6.09 10.05 4.20
N LEU A 149 -5.15 10.56 4.99
CA LEU A 149 -5.27 10.67 6.43
C LEU A 149 -6.17 11.86 6.80
N ILE A 150 -7.15 11.62 7.66
CA ILE A 150 -8.13 12.62 8.12
C ILE A 150 -8.05 12.69 9.65
N GLY A 151 -7.35 13.69 10.16
CA GLY A 151 -6.99 13.74 11.57
C GLY A 151 -6.19 12.49 12.00
N ASP A 152 -6.33 12.09 13.24
CA ASP A 152 -5.59 10.96 13.80
C ASP A 152 -6.38 9.65 13.79
N LYS A 153 -7.69 9.72 13.53
CA LYS A 153 -8.60 8.59 13.72
C LYS A 153 -9.15 7.98 12.45
N TYR A 154 -9.14 8.71 11.35
CA TYR A 154 -9.76 8.29 10.10
C TYR A 154 -8.79 8.30 8.94
N ARG A 155 -9.06 7.42 8.00
CA ARG A 155 -8.37 7.35 6.71
C ARG A 155 -9.40 6.96 5.65
N THR A 156 -9.38 7.64 4.51
CA THR A 156 -10.13 7.20 3.33
C THR A 156 -9.17 6.61 2.31
N ARG A 157 -9.66 5.63 1.57
CA ARG A 157 -8.92 5.03 0.47
C ARG A 157 -9.84 4.82 -0.70
N GLN A 158 -9.35 5.12 -1.90
CA GLN A 158 -10.03 4.84 -3.15
C GLN A 158 -9.09 4.09 -4.07
N SER A 159 -9.60 3.10 -4.78
CA SER A 159 -8.87 2.40 -5.83
C SER A 159 -9.68 2.35 -7.12
N ILE A 160 -9.00 2.49 -8.25
CA ILE A 160 -9.58 2.32 -9.58
C ILE A 160 -8.72 1.30 -10.32
N VAL A 161 -9.37 0.26 -10.84
CA VAL A 161 -8.73 -0.77 -11.65
C VAL A 161 -9.20 -0.61 -13.08
N SER A 162 -8.24 -0.46 -14.00
CA SER A 162 -8.50 -0.38 -15.45
C SER A 162 -7.71 -1.46 -16.18
N ARG A 163 -8.24 -1.94 -17.29
CA ARG A 163 -7.56 -2.89 -18.19
C ARG A 163 -7.80 -2.49 -19.63
N ALA A 164 -6.72 -2.39 -20.41
CA ALA A 164 -6.79 -1.98 -21.81
C ALA A 164 -7.57 -0.68 -22.04
N GLY A 165 -7.48 0.28 -21.10
CA GLY A 165 -8.17 1.57 -21.14
C GLY A 165 -9.62 1.54 -20.63
N GLU A 166 -10.18 0.37 -20.32
CA GLU A 166 -11.51 0.25 -19.74
C GLU A 166 -11.46 0.13 -18.21
N GLN A 167 -12.28 0.92 -17.52
CA GLN A 167 -12.42 0.83 -16.07
C GLN A 167 -13.25 -0.41 -15.70
N LEU A 168 -12.72 -1.24 -14.80
CA LEU A 168 -13.32 -2.50 -14.41
C LEU A 168 -13.90 -2.49 -13.00
N MET A 169 -13.28 -1.76 -12.06
CA MET A 169 -13.67 -1.76 -10.66
C MET A 169 -13.29 -0.46 -9.97
N ILE A 170 -14.16 -0.02 -9.07
CA ILE A 170 -13.89 1.05 -8.11
C ILE A 170 -13.98 0.46 -6.71
N GLY A 171 -12.96 0.70 -5.88
CA GLY A 171 -12.98 0.39 -4.46
C GLY A 171 -13.04 1.68 -3.64
N GLN A 172 -13.90 1.72 -2.64
CA GLN A 172 -14.00 2.83 -1.69
C GLN A 172 -13.93 2.27 -0.27
N TYR A 173 -13.07 2.86 0.54
CA TYR A 173 -12.80 2.39 1.90
C TYR A 173 -12.90 3.55 2.88
N LEU A 174 -13.68 3.35 3.94
CA LEU A 174 -13.65 4.19 5.12
C LEU A 174 -12.95 3.42 6.25
N GLU A 175 -11.85 3.95 6.71
CA GLU A 175 -11.02 3.30 7.71
C GLU A 175 -11.01 4.13 9.00
N LYS A 176 -11.23 3.45 10.12
CA LYS A 176 -11.22 4.04 11.46
C LYS A 176 -10.18 3.32 12.30
N ARG A 177 -9.36 4.09 12.99
CA ARG A 177 -8.39 3.55 13.95
C ARG A 177 -9.11 2.90 15.13
N VAL A 178 -8.72 1.69 15.47
CA VAL A 178 -9.26 0.91 16.59
C VAL A 178 -8.54 1.24 17.89
#